data_0fe058bc5359bcc63d6724e29a9c6ae4
#
_entry.id   0fe058bc5359bcc63d6724e29a9c6ae4
#
_cell.length_a   1.000
_cell.length_b   1.000
_cell.length_c   1.000
_cell.angle_alpha   90.00
_cell.angle_beta   90.00
_cell.angle_gamma   90.00
#
_symmetry.space_group_name_H-M   'P 1'
#
loop_
_entity.id
_entity.type
_entity.pdbx_description
1 polymer ?
#
loop_
_entity_poly.entity_id
_entity_poly.type
_entity_poly.pdbx_seq_one_letter_code
_entity_poly.pdbx_strand_id
1 'polypeptide(L)'
;MTGKICGTGSWAPPKVWDNNDLARLVDTSDEWIRERTGVVQRHIAEENEDTVTMASRAAQRALEDADIKAEEIDLIIVATISPTEIMPCVACGVQEKLGAEKATCFDLNGACTGSLLALNTAQAYLSQGIYR
;
A
#
# COMPACT_ATOMS: atom_id res chain seq x y z
N MET A 1 10.57 18.84 14.19
CA MET A 1 11.21 17.51 14.12
C MET A 1 11.22 17.07 12.67
N THR A 2 12.28 16.40 12.20
CA THR A 2 12.33 15.88 10.83
C THR A 2 12.03 14.38 10.89
N GLY A 3 11.10 13.90 10.06
CA GLY A 3 10.76 12.49 9.99
C GLY A 3 11.94 11.65 9.46
N LYS A 4 11.98 10.39 9.84
CA LYS A 4 12.94 9.38 9.40
C LYS A 4 12.18 8.14 8.96
N ILE A 5 12.57 7.54 7.84
CA ILE A 5 12.09 6.19 7.47
C ILE A 5 12.85 5.19 8.34
N CYS A 6 12.15 4.42 9.16
CA CYS A 6 12.72 3.46 10.09
C CYS A 6 12.61 2.02 9.58
N GLY A 7 11.64 1.72 8.75
CA GLY A 7 11.44 0.41 8.15
C GLY A 7 10.66 0.48 6.86
N THR A 8 10.77 -0.57 6.07
CA THR A 8 10.07 -0.73 4.80
C THR A 8 9.48 -2.13 4.70
N GLY A 9 8.37 -2.25 3.98
CA GLY A 9 7.75 -3.54 3.73
C GLY A 9 7.00 -3.54 2.41
N SER A 10 7.00 -4.67 1.75
CA SER A 10 6.28 -4.87 0.49
C SER A 10 5.58 -6.22 0.49
N TRP A 11 4.46 -6.29 -0.21
CA TRP A 11 3.78 -7.54 -0.47
C TRP A 11 3.12 -7.52 -1.85
N ALA A 12 3.16 -8.64 -2.53
CA ALA A 12 2.48 -8.85 -3.80
C ALA A 12 1.83 -10.24 -3.80
N PRO A 13 0.67 -10.42 -4.44
CA PRO A 13 0.04 -11.73 -4.63
C PRO A 13 1.02 -12.74 -5.25
N PRO A 14 0.97 -14.02 -4.85
CA PRO A 14 1.88 -15.03 -5.39
C PRO A 14 1.61 -15.39 -6.85
N LYS A 15 0.38 -15.23 -7.32
CA LYS A 15 -0.04 -15.53 -8.68
C LYS A 15 0.57 -14.53 -9.66
N VAL A 16 1.25 -15.03 -10.68
CA VAL A 16 1.91 -14.22 -11.71
C VAL A 16 1.33 -14.55 -13.06
N TRP A 17 1.03 -13.52 -13.86
CA TRP A 17 0.69 -13.61 -15.27
C TRP A 17 1.75 -12.94 -16.12
N ASP A 18 2.14 -13.59 -17.20
CA ASP A 18 2.94 -12.99 -18.26
C ASP A 18 2.06 -12.25 -19.29
N ASN A 19 2.68 -11.70 -20.32
CA ASN A 19 1.96 -10.98 -21.36
C ASN A 19 1.13 -11.92 -22.27
N ASN A 20 1.52 -13.21 -22.39
CA ASN A 20 0.76 -14.20 -23.16
C ASN A 20 -0.52 -14.59 -22.42
N ASP A 21 -0.52 -14.60 -21.09
CA ASP A 21 -1.74 -14.82 -20.30
C ASP A 21 -2.75 -13.70 -20.55
N LEU A 22 -2.29 -12.44 -20.62
CA LEU A 22 -3.15 -11.30 -20.96
C LEU A 22 -3.66 -11.36 -22.40
N ALA A 23 -2.84 -11.79 -23.36
CA ALA A 23 -3.23 -11.92 -24.77
C ALA A 23 -4.35 -12.94 -25.00
N ARG A 24 -4.61 -13.84 -24.04
CA ARG A 24 -5.78 -14.75 -24.07
C ARG A 24 -7.09 -14.06 -23.68
N LEU A 25 -7.01 -12.91 -23.02
CA LEU A 25 -8.18 -12.21 -22.46
C LEU A 25 -8.54 -10.95 -23.22
N VAL A 26 -7.53 -10.27 -23.79
CA VAL A 26 -7.68 -9.00 -24.49
C VAL A 26 -6.81 -8.97 -25.75
N ASP A 27 -7.19 -8.15 -26.72
CA ASP A 27 -6.44 -7.98 -27.97
C ASP A 27 -5.14 -7.20 -27.71
N THR A 28 -4.05 -7.95 -27.49
CA THR A 28 -2.70 -7.43 -27.22
C THR A 28 -1.63 -8.46 -27.56
N SER A 29 -0.36 -8.10 -27.44
CA SER A 29 0.78 -9.02 -27.60
C SER A 29 1.90 -8.71 -26.61
N ASP A 30 2.79 -9.69 -26.36
CA ASP A 30 3.98 -9.48 -25.53
C ASP A 30 4.86 -8.35 -26.08
N GLU A 31 5.08 -8.32 -27.40
CA GLU A 31 5.86 -7.29 -28.08
C GLU A 31 5.26 -5.90 -27.84
N TRP A 32 3.95 -5.74 -28.09
CA TRP A 32 3.24 -4.46 -27.89
C TRP A 32 3.36 -3.93 -26.46
N ILE A 33 3.18 -4.81 -25.44
CA ILE A 33 3.25 -4.43 -24.03
C ILE A 33 4.68 -4.03 -23.66
N ARG A 34 5.69 -4.83 -24.08
CA ARG A 34 7.11 -4.56 -23.78
C ARG A 34 7.59 -3.24 -24.38
N GLU A 35 7.28 -3.00 -25.63
CA GLU A 35 7.69 -1.76 -26.32
C GLU A 35 7.13 -0.50 -25.65
N ARG A 36 5.90 -0.57 -25.14
CA ARG A 36 5.21 0.61 -24.57
C ARG A 36 5.44 0.80 -23.07
N THR A 37 5.65 -0.27 -22.33
CA THR A 37 5.65 -0.24 -20.87
C THR A 37 6.88 -0.85 -20.23
N GLY A 38 7.60 -1.70 -20.94
CA GLY A 38 8.68 -2.53 -20.41
C GLY A 38 8.19 -3.68 -19.51
N VAL A 39 6.87 -3.84 -19.29
CA VAL A 39 6.31 -4.83 -18.38
C VAL A 39 6.38 -6.21 -19.00
N VAL A 40 6.95 -7.16 -18.28
CA VAL A 40 7.08 -8.58 -18.67
C VAL A 40 6.02 -9.45 -18.01
N GLN A 41 5.74 -9.16 -16.73
CA GLN A 41 4.80 -9.91 -15.91
C GLN A 41 4.18 -9.00 -14.84
N ARG A 42 3.09 -9.43 -14.23
CA ARG A 42 2.42 -8.76 -13.12
C ARG A 42 1.86 -9.79 -12.15
N HIS A 43 1.73 -9.37 -10.91
CA HIS A 43 1.02 -10.12 -9.89
C HIS A 43 -0.48 -9.90 -10.02
N ILE A 44 -1.25 -10.94 -9.81
CA ILE A 44 -2.72 -10.93 -9.91
C ILE A 44 -3.29 -11.30 -8.55
N ALA A 45 -4.08 -10.41 -7.97
CA ALA A 45 -4.80 -10.69 -6.74
C ALA A 45 -5.88 -11.76 -6.95
N GLU A 46 -6.05 -12.64 -6.00
CA GLU A 46 -7.14 -13.59 -5.91
C GLU A 46 -8.24 -13.07 -4.96
N GLU A 47 -9.36 -13.80 -4.85
CA GLU A 47 -10.58 -13.35 -4.18
C GLU A 47 -10.36 -12.87 -2.72
N ASN A 48 -9.38 -13.44 -2.02
CA ASN A 48 -9.05 -13.09 -0.63
C ASN A 48 -7.88 -12.09 -0.50
N GLU A 49 -7.47 -11.47 -1.58
CA GLU A 49 -6.30 -10.59 -1.66
C GLU A 49 -6.71 -9.17 -2.05
N ASP A 50 -7.56 -8.58 -1.23
CA ASP A 50 -8.04 -7.21 -1.37
C ASP A 50 -6.97 -6.17 -0.96
N THR A 51 -7.28 -4.90 -1.18
CA THR A 51 -6.38 -3.77 -0.86
C THR A 51 -6.01 -3.75 0.62
N VAL A 52 -6.96 -4.02 1.52
CA VAL A 52 -6.71 -4.08 2.97
C VAL A 52 -5.72 -5.19 3.31
N THR A 53 -5.93 -6.39 2.76
CA THR A 53 -5.07 -7.55 3.01
C THR A 53 -3.65 -7.32 2.50
N MET A 54 -3.51 -6.78 1.27
CA MET A 54 -2.20 -6.48 0.69
C MET A 54 -1.46 -5.41 1.49
N ALA A 55 -2.14 -4.31 1.83
CA ALA A 55 -1.56 -3.21 2.61
C ALA A 55 -1.16 -3.68 4.02
N SER A 56 -1.99 -4.49 4.69
CA SER A 56 -1.69 -5.02 6.03
C SER A 56 -0.46 -5.93 6.04
N ARG A 57 -0.31 -6.80 5.04
CA ARG A 57 0.87 -7.67 4.91
C ARG A 57 2.15 -6.87 4.66
N ALA A 58 2.07 -5.82 3.83
CA ALA A 58 3.21 -4.92 3.61
C ALA A 58 3.55 -4.14 4.88
N ALA A 59 2.54 -3.61 5.58
CA ALA A 59 2.72 -2.86 6.82
C ALA A 59 3.30 -3.74 7.94
N GLN A 60 2.85 -5.00 8.07
CA GLN A 60 3.42 -5.95 9.03
C GLN A 60 4.92 -6.14 8.81
N ARG A 61 5.35 -6.31 7.55
CA ARG A 61 6.77 -6.42 7.21
C ARG A 61 7.56 -5.15 7.50
N ALA A 62 6.94 -3.98 7.32
CA ALA A 62 7.57 -2.71 7.67
C ALA A 62 7.77 -2.56 9.18
N LEU A 63 6.82 -3.02 9.99
CA LEU A 63 6.95 -3.05 11.46
C LEU A 63 8.06 -4.01 11.90
N GLU A 64 8.14 -5.20 11.30
CA GLU A 64 9.21 -6.17 11.55
C GLU A 64 10.59 -5.62 11.19
N ASP A 65 10.72 -4.96 10.02
CA ASP A 65 11.98 -4.32 9.58
C ASP A 65 12.39 -3.15 10.48
N ALA A 66 11.43 -2.42 11.02
CA ALA A 66 11.67 -1.30 11.93
C ALA A 66 11.91 -1.73 13.40
N ASP A 67 11.62 -2.99 13.77
CA ASP A 67 11.55 -3.47 15.16
C ASP A 67 10.60 -2.60 16.02
N ILE A 68 9.42 -2.26 15.48
CA ILE A 68 8.38 -1.44 16.11
C ILE A 68 7.10 -2.27 16.26
N LYS A 69 6.42 -2.12 17.39
CA LYS A 69 5.15 -2.79 17.65
C LYS A 69 3.97 -1.96 17.10
N ALA A 70 2.90 -2.66 16.71
CA ALA A 70 1.71 -2.01 16.17
C ALA A 70 1.06 -1.01 17.16
N GLU A 71 1.13 -1.29 18.47
CA GLU A 71 0.60 -0.41 19.51
C GLU A 71 1.35 0.93 19.64
N GLU A 72 2.53 1.04 19.02
CA GLU A 72 3.33 2.27 19.00
C GLU A 72 3.01 3.17 17.80
N ILE A 73 2.15 2.71 16.89
CA ILE A 73 1.76 3.47 15.70
C ILE A 73 0.68 4.49 16.05
N ASP A 74 0.96 5.76 15.77
CA ASP A 74 0.04 6.88 16.00
C ASP A 74 -0.79 7.24 14.77
N LEU A 75 -0.30 6.92 13.56
CA LEU A 75 -0.94 7.34 12.30
C LEU A 75 -0.76 6.27 11.21
N ILE A 76 -1.85 5.96 10.53
CA ILE A 76 -1.87 5.13 9.31
C ILE A 76 -2.48 5.94 8.18
N ILE A 77 -1.71 6.13 7.11
CA ILE A 77 -2.18 6.77 5.87
C ILE A 77 -2.06 5.74 4.75
N VAL A 78 -3.18 5.42 4.11
CA VAL A 78 -3.17 4.57 2.92
C VAL A 78 -3.39 5.42 1.68
N ALA A 79 -2.42 5.42 0.76
CA ALA A 79 -2.53 6.09 -0.52
C ALA A 79 -3.07 5.11 -1.56
N THR A 80 -4.34 5.27 -1.94
CA THR A 80 -5.00 4.41 -2.91
C THR A 80 -6.07 5.17 -3.71
N ILE A 81 -6.31 4.74 -4.97
CA ILE A 81 -7.43 5.19 -5.81
C ILE A 81 -8.45 4.07 -6.04
N SER A 82 -8.17 2.87 -5.53
CA SER A 82 -9.00 1.68 -5.72
C SER A 82 -9.29 1.01 -4.37
N PRO A 83 -9.93 1.73 -3.42
CA PRO A 83 -10.32 1.11 -2.16
C PRO A 83 -11.37 0.03 -2.42
N THR A 84 -11.35 -1.04 -1.65
CA THR A 84 -12.37 -2.09 -1.69
C THR A 84 -13.72 -1.52 -1.25
N GLU A 85 -13.69 -0.67 -0.22
CA GLU A 85 -14.85 0.05 0.31
C GLU A 85 -14.46 1.50 0.62
N ILE A 86 -15.44 2.39 0.52
CA ILE A 86 -15.22 3.81 0.87
C ILE A 86 -15.28 3.99 2.39
N MET A 87 -16.12 3.20 3.08
CA MET A 87 -16.31 3.28 4.53
C MET A 87 -16.67 1.89 5.09
N PRO A 88 -15.90 1.38 6.08
CA PRO A 88 -14.68 2.03 6.61
C PRO A 88 -13.57 2.15 5.57
N CYS A 89 -12.68 3.16 5.72
CA CYS A 89 -11.58 3.36 4.78
C CYS A 89 -10.53 2.23 4.89
N VAL A 90 -9.70 2.05 3.87
CA VAL A 90 -8.69 1.00 3.84
C VAL A 90 -7.72 1.10 5.02
N ALA A 91 -7.34 2.31 5.43
CA ALA A 91 -6.48 2.53 6.59
C ALA A 91 -7.08 2.00 7.90
N CYS A 92 -8.42 2.07 8.06
CA CYS A 92 -9.10 1.47 9.22
C CYS A 92 -9.02 -0.07 9.20
N GLY A 93 -9.17 -0.69 8.03
CA GLY A 93 -9.01 -2.13 7.89
C GLY A 93 -7.56 -2.60 8.15
N VAL A 94 -6.58 -1.80 7.74
CA VAL A 94 -5.16 -2.05 8.05
C VAL A 94 -4.92 -1.92 9.56
N GLN A 95 -5.47 -0.89 10.19
CA GLN A 95 -5.40 -0.68 11.65
C GLN A 95 -5.89 -1.91 12.41
N GLU A 96 -7.07 -2.40 12.05
CA GLU A 96 -7.69 -3.58 12.66
C GLU A 96 -6.80 -4.82 12.52
N LYS A 97 -6.32 -5.09 11.30
CA LYS A 97 -5.48 -6.28 11.03
C LYS A 97 -4.11 -6.23 11.73
N LEU A 98 -3.55 -5.05 11.95
CA LEU A 98 -2.29 -4.87 12.67
C LEU A 98 -2.46 -4.84 14.19
N GLY A 99 -3.66 -4.53 14.70
CA GLY A 99 -3.89 -4.26 16.12
C GLY A 99 -3.36 -2.89 16.57
N ALA A 100 -3.25 -1.92 15.66
CA ALA A 100 -2.76 -0.56 15.94
C ALA A 100 -3.88 0.32 16.52
N GLU A 101 -4.47 -0.07 17.64
CA GLU A 101 -5.72 0.46 18.19
C GLU A 101 -5.72 1.98 18.41
N LYS A 102 -4.55 2.59 18.65
CA LYS A 102 -4.42 4.03 18.93
C LYS A 102 -4.24 4.89 17.69
N ALA A 103 -3.94 4.27 16.54
CA ALA A 103 -3.61 5.00 15.35
C ALA A 103 -4.80 5.80 14.80
N THR A 104 -4.55 7.03 14.43
CA THR A 104 -5.48 7.77 13.57
C THR A 104 -5.36 7.23 12.14
N CYS A 105 -6.48 7.04 11.46
CA CYS A 105 -6.52 6.38 10.16
C CYS A 105 -7.26 7.21 9.13
N PHE A 106 -6.68 7.36 7.95
CA PHE A 106 -7.38 7.89 6.78
C PHE A 106 -6.74 7.46 5.48
N ASP A 107 -7.55 7.43 4.42
CA ASP A 107 -7.07 7.20 3.06
C ASP A 107 -6.77 8.54 2.37
N LEU A 108 -5.79 8.53 1.48
CA LEU A 108 -5.38 9.67 0.68
C LEU A 108 -5.46 9.29 -0.81
N ASN A 109 -6.20 10.07 -1.57
CA ASN A 109 -6.29 9.90 -3.02
C ASN A 109 -5.41 10.95 -3.71
N GLY A 110 -4.29 10.51 -4.26
CA GLY A 110 -3.34 11.34 -5.00
C GLY A 110 -2.83 10.64 -6.26
N ALA A 111 -3.54 9.60 -6.71
CA ALA A 111 -3.14 8.77 -7.85
C ALA A 111 -1.65 8.38 -7.77
N CYS A 112 -0.90 8.49 -8.87
CA CYS A 112 0.51 8.10 -8.95
C CYS A 112 1.44 8.86 -7.98
N THR A 113 1.03 10.02 -7.48
CA THR A 113 1.78 10.82 -6.50
C THR A 113 1.33 10.58 -5.06
N GLY A 114 0.36 9.70 -4.84
CA GLY A 114 -0.26 9.47 -3.53
C GLY A 114 0.75 9.15 -2.42
N SER A 115 1.74 8.31 -2.69
CA SER A 115 2.78 7.96 -1.71
C SER A 115 3.63 9.17 -1.26
N LEU A 116 3.96 10.07 -2.20
CA LEU A 116 4.70 11.30 -1.88
C LEU A 116 3.84 12.27 -1.07
N LEU A 117 2.54 12.38 -1.39
CA LEU A 117 1.60 13.18 -0.62
C LEU A 117 1.41 12.64 0.79
N ALA A 118 1.34 11.31 0.94
CA ALA A 118 1.27 10.67 2.26
C ALA A 118 2.51 10.96 3.11
N LEU A 119 3.72 10.85 2.53
CA LEU A 119 4.97 11.20 3.19
C LEU A 119 5.02 12.68 3.61
N ASN A 120 4.61 13.60 2.74
CA ASN A 120 4.54 15.03 3.05
C ASN A 120 3.53 15.32 4.18
N THR A 121 2.39 14.64 4.17
CA THR A 121 1.37 14.75 5.21
C THR A 121 1.90 14.25 6.55
N ALA A 122 2.51 13.07 6.58
CA ALA A 122 3.14 12.52 7.77
C ALA A 122 4.26 13.45 8.30
N GLN A 123 5.12 13.96 7.42
CA GLN A 123 6.16 14.92 7.79
C GLN A 123 5.58 16.20 8.40
N ALA A 124 4.46 16.71 7.89
CA ALA A 124 3.80 17.90 8.46
C ALA A 124 3.32 17.63 9.90
N TYR A 125 2.68 16.49 10.15
CA TYR A 125 2.24 16.10 11.49
C TYR A 125 3.41 15.92 12.47
N LEU A 126 4.49 15.25 12.04
CA LEU A 126 5.70 15.07 12.84
C LEU A 126 6.35 16.42 13.17
N SER A 127 6.41 17.36 12.20
CA SER A 127 7.00 18.68 12.39
C SER A 127 6.24 19.51 13.42
N GLN A 128 4.92 19.36 13.48
CA GLN A 128 4.05 20.02 14.45
C GLN A 128 3.98 19.29 15.80
N GLY A 129 4.58 18.11 15.93
CA GLY A 129 4.55 17.32 17.15
C GLY A 129 3.18 16.70 17.45
N ILE A 130 2.31 16.56 16.43
CA ILE A 130 0.98 15.95 16.59
C ILE A 130 1.12 14.44 16.81
N TYR A 131 2.02 13.82 16.06
CA TYR A 131 2.37 12.39 16.17
C TYR A 131 3.88 12.23 16.36
N ARG A 132 4.31 11.01 16.70
CA ARG A 132 5.72 10.66 16.99
C ARG A 132 6.22 9.56 16.08
#